data_2da9338e90989f0e73134b8b7eec8c20
#
_entry.id   2da9338e90989f0e73134b8b7eec8c20
#
_cell.length_a   1.000
_cell.length_b   1.000
_cell.length_c   1.000
_cell.angle_alpha   90.00
_cell.angle_beta   90.00
_cell.angle_gamma   90.00
#
_symmetry.space_group_name_H-M   'P 1'
#
loop_
_entity.id
_entity.type
_entity.pdbx_description
1 polymer ?
#
loop_
_entity_poly.entity_id
_entity_poly.type
_entity_poly.pdbx_seq_one_letter_code
_entity_poly.pdbx_strand_id
1 'polypeptide(L)'
;MTFTFLAQACNLPVAGSPTPDAQATAVAATLSALQTAAVPAPALEGTATPLPPATETSPPTFTPTPQNPLVLKATLCWVGPGAAYEVVSALKQNERVELLGQGSIAGWWIVKNPIYNDPCWVQAADLQLDPGMNVSGLKVYYPPPTPTYTPSNTPTFTPTP
;
A
#
# COMPACT_ATOMS: atom_id res chain seq x y z
N MET A 1 23.01 43.61 -22.75
CA MET A 1 23.41 42.83 -21.56
C MET A 1 22.99 41.40 -21.79
N THR A 2 23.96 40.55 -22.17
CA THR A 2 23.73 39.17 -22.59
C THR A 2 24.06 38.28 -21.40
N PHE A 3 23.06 37.62 -20.81
CA PHE A 3 23.24 36.66 -19.70
C PHE A 3 23.51 35.25 -20.32
N THR A 4 24.73 34.77 -20.13
CA THR A 4 25.14 33.43 -20.48
C THR A 4 24.87 32.51 -19.30
N PHE A 5 23.92 31.57 -19.42
CA PHE A 5 23.69 30.51 -18.45
C PHE A 5 24.67 29.36 -18.68
N LEU A 6 25.59 29.13 -17.74
CA LEU A 6 26.39 27.92 -17.66
C LEU A 6 25.52 26.80 -17.05
N ALA A 7 25.24 25.77 -17.84
CA ALA A 7 24.68 24.51 -17.37
C ALA A 7 25.82 23.65 -16.77
N GLN A 8 25.83 23.47 -15.46
CA GLN A 8 26.69 22.49 -14.79
C GLN A 8 25.96 21.15 -14.74
N ALA A 9 26.41 20.19 -15.52
CA ALA A 9 26.01 18.79 -15.45
C ALA A 9 26.71 18.13 -14.25
N CYS A 10 25.96 17.79 -13.19
CA CYS A 10 26.44 16.95 -12.10
C CYS A 10 26.48 15.49 -12.57
N ASN A 11 27.69 15.00 -12.80
CA ASN A 11 27.97 13.58 -13.05
C ASN A 11 27.98 12.84 -11.71
N LEU A 12 26.90 12.11 -11.37
CA LEU A 12 26.83 11.23 -10.21
C LEU A 12 27.40 9.86 -10.59
N PRO A 13 28.35 9.27 -9.81
CA PRO A 13 28.80 7.92 -10.06
C PRO A 13 27.68 6.92 -9.78
N VAL A 14 27.38 6.08 -10.76
CA VAL A 14 26.49 4.93 -10.66
C VAL A 14 27.15 3.91 -9.71
N ALA A 15 26.63 3.76 -8.50
CA ALA A 15 26.99 2.67 -7.60
C ALA A 15 26.45 1.36 -8.21
N GLY A 16 27.38 0.44 -8.51
CA GLY A 16 27.06 -0.86 -9.08
C GLY A 16 26.14 -1.67 -8.18
N SER A 17 25.14 -2.27 -8.77
CA SER A 17 24.25 -3.25 -8.11
C SER A 17 25.07 -4.42 -7.56
N PRO A 18 24.85 -4.88 -6.33
CA PRO A 18 25.46 -6.10 -5.84
C PRO A 18 24.83 -7.30 -6.55
N THR A 19 25.66 -8.11 -7.19
CA THR A 19 25.31 -9.41 -7.78
C THR A 19 24.87 -10.39 -6.68
N PRO A 20 23.75 -11.12 -6.85
CA PRO A 20 23.18 -11.99 -5.80
C PRO A 20 23.89 -13.35 -5.59
N ASP A 21 25.09 -13.58 -6.13
CA ASP A 21 25.72 -14.91 -6.14
C ASP A 21 26.72 -15.19 -5.01
N ALA A 22 26.99 -14.25 -4.09
CA ALA A 22 28.00 -14.45 -3.06
C ALA A 22 27.48 -15.01 -1.71
N GLN A 23 26.18 -15.19 -1.53
CA GLN A 23 25.63 -15.69 -0.26
C GLN A 23 25.13 -17.14 -0.26
N ALA A 24 25.11 -17.82 -1.42
CA ALA A 24 24.62 -19.21 -1.52
C ALA A 24 25.67 -20.27 -1.17
N THR A 25 26.96 -19.94 -1.02
CA THR A 25 28.03 -20.92 -0.88
C THR A 25 28.45 -21.23 0.57
N ALA A 26 27.96 -20.47 1.56
CA ALA A 26 28.40 -20.61 2.95
C ALA A 26 27.53 -21.57 3.79
N VAL A 27 26.41 -22.06 3.32
CA VAL A 27 25.49 -22.91 4.12
C VAL A 27 25.65 -24.41 3.85
N ALA A 28 26.32 -24.80 2.76
CA ALA A 28 26.50 -26.22 2.38
C ALA A 28 27.66 -26.95 3.07
N ALA A 29 28.56 -26.25 3.75
CA ALA A 29 29.78 -26.84 4.32
C ALA A 29 29.65 -27.34 5.77
N THR A 30 28.57 -27.09 6.48
CA THR A 30 28.45 -27.41 7.92
C THR A 30 27.63 -28.70 8.20
N LEU A 31 27.04 -29.34 7.20
CA LEU A 31 26.22 -30.54 7.41
C LEU A 31 26.96 -31.89 7.17
N SER A 32 28.23 -31.86 6.73
CA SER A 32 28.97 -33.10 6.43
C SER A 32 29.84 -33.65 7.59
N ALA A 33 29.84 -33.02 8.76
CA ALA A 33 30.75 -33.39 9.85
C ALA A 33 30.12 -34.24 10.99
N LEU A 34 28.86 -34.65 10.87
CA LEU A 34 28.15 -35.38 11.95
C LEU A 34 27.75 -36.82 11.59
N GLN A 35 28.33 -37.43 10.55
CA GLN A 35 28.04 -38.83 10.18
C GLN A 35 29.24 -39.76 10.34
N THR A 36 29.86 -39.84 11.51
CA THR A 36 30.81 -40.92 11.78
C THR A 36 30.79 -41.22 13.26
N ALA A 37 29.95 -42.16 13.70
CA ALA A 37 30.13 -43.07 14.81
C ALA A 37 28.82 -43.86 15.06
N ALA A 38 28.52 -44.83 14.22
CA ALA A 38 27.55 -45.88 14.57
C ALA A 38 28.32 -47.14 14.94
N VAL A 39 28.46 -47.39 16.25
CA VAL A 39 28.87 -48.68 16.79
C VAL A 39 27.72 -49.67 16.66
N PRO A 40 27.88 -50.88 16.11
CA PRO A 40 26.83 -51.87 16.07
C PRO A 40 26.58 -52.47 17.46
N ALA A 41 25.39 -52.21 18.02
CA ALA A 41 24.90 -52.90 19.20
C ALA A 41 24.15 -54.18 18.79
N PRO A 42 24.23 -55.26 19.61
CA PRO A 42 23.61 -56.56 19.24
C PRO A 42 22.08 -56.50 19.18
N ALA A 43 21.55 -57.16 18.20
CA ALA A 43 20.11 -57.26 17.93
C ALA A 43 19.41 -58.03 19.07
N LEU A 44 18.49 -57.35 19.73
CA LEU A 44 17.41 -57.96 20.48
C LEU A 44 16.21 -57.98 19.52
N GLU A 45 15.79 -59.20 19.14
CA GLU A 45 14.54 -59.46 18.38
C GLU A 45 13.34 -59.07 19.24
N GLY A 46 12.97 -57.78 19.22
CA GLY A 46 11.72 -57.29 19.75
C GLY A 46 10.68 -57.32 18.63
N THR A 47 9.60 -58.04 18.80
CA THR A 47 8.43 -58.02 17.92
C THR A 47 7.93 -56.58 17.76
N ALA A 48 8.23 -55.97 16.61
CA ALA A 48 7.76 -54.61 16.31
C ALA A 48 6.27 -54.63 16.03
N THR A 49 5.48 -54.17 16.97
CA THR A 49 4.10 -53.80 16.73
C THR A 49 4.09 -52.65 15.71
N PRO A 50 3.39 -52.76 14.54
CA PRO A 50 3.39 -51.69 13.56
C PRO A 50 2.76 -50.45 14.18
N LEU A 51 3.57 -49.37 14.26
CA LEU A 51 3.11 -48.04 14.67
C LEU A 51 2.11 -47.55 13.62
N PRO A 52 0.92 -47.02 14.00
CA PRO A 52 -0.01 -46.44 13.04
C PRO A 52 0.70 -45.31 12.27
N PRO A 53 0.43 -45.15 10.96
CA PRO A 53 1.05 -44.10 10.17
C PRO A 53 0.75 -42.76 10.79
N ALA A 54 1.80 -41.95 10.99
CA ALA A 54 1.65 -40.59 11.47
C ALA A 54 0.81 -39.82 10.46
N THR A 55 -0.37 -39.38 10.85
CA THR A 55 -1.23 -38.50 10.04
C THR A 55 -0.51 -37.14 9.98
N GLU A 56 0.02 -36.80 8.81
CA GLU A 56 0.63 -35.49 8.59
C GLU A 56 -0.46 -34.41 8.74
N THR A 57 -0.45 -33.73 9.87
CA THR A 57 -1.30 -32.56 10.08
C THR A 57 -0.73 -31.43 9.24
N SER A 58 -1.46 -31.01 8.19
CA SER A 58 -1.08 -29.87 7.38
C SER A 58 -0.84 -28.63 8.27
N PRO A 59 0.27 -27.90 8.08
CA PRO A 59 0.52 -26.69 8.87
C PRO A 59 -0.61 -25.67 8.67
N PRO A 60 -0.99 -24.91 9.71
CA PRO A 60 -2.04 -23.91 9.60
C PRO A 60 -1.66 -22.87 8.53
N THR A 61 -2.50 -22.73 7.52
CA THR A 61 -2.36 -21.67 6.51
C THR A 61 -2.79 -20.35 7.14
N PHE A 62 -1.86 -19.44 7.35
CA PHE A 62 -2.18 -18.10 7.81
C PHE A 62 -2.84 -17.32 6.68
N THR A 63 -4.13 -17.03 6.79
CA THR A 63 -4.81 -16.10 5.89
C THR A 63 -4.44 -14.68 6.35
N PRO A 64 -3.77 -13.86 5.52
CA PRO A 64 -3.43 -12.50 5.89
C PRO A 64 -4.70 -11.70 6.15
N THR A 65 -4.75 -10.96 7.24
CA THR A 65 -5.84 -10.02 7.52
C THR A 65 -5.77 -8.87 6.52
N PRO A 66 -6.88 -8.52 5.83
CA PRO A 66 -6.90 -7.40 4.89
C PRO A 66 -6.46 -6.10 5.58
N GLN A 67 -5.58 -5.37 4.92
CA GLN A 67 -5.06 -4.09 5.43
C GLN A 67 -5.80 -2.92 4.80
N ASN A 68 -5.82 -1.78 5.49
CA ASN A 68 -6.35 -0.54 4.96
C ASN A 68 -5.63 -0.13 3.66
N PRO A 69 -6.33 0.48 2.68
CA PRO A 69 -5.75 0.99 1.44
C PRO A 69 -4.51 1.85 1.65
N LEU A 70 -3.55 1.70 0.75
CA LEU A 70 -2.32 2.46 0.72
C LEU A 70 -2.44 3.61 -0.28
N VAL A 71 -2.05 4.81 0.13
CA VAL A 71 -1.95 5.98 -0.76
C VAL A 71 -0.69 5.86 -1.61
N LEU A 72 -0.85 5.71 -2.94
CA LEU A 72 0.26 5.51 -3.88
C LEU A 72 1.08 6.78 -4.12
N LYS A 73 0.42 7.92 -4.14
CA LYS A 73 1.03 9.25 -4.28
C LYS A 73 0.28 10.26 -3.44
N ALA A 74 0.94 11.33 -3.04
CA ALA A 74 0.27 12.42 -2.33
C ALA A 74 -0.95 12.89 -3.14
N THR A 75 -2.12 12.92 -2.51
CA THR A 75 -3.39 13.26 -3.16
C THR A 75 -4.27 14.10 -2.26
N LEU A 76 -5.31 14.67 -2.85
CA LEU A 76 -6.24 15.55 -2.15
C LEU A 76 -7.50 14.79 -1.72
N CYS A 77 -8.00 15.19 -0.57
CA CYS A 77 -9.24 14.74 0.03
C CYS A 77 -10.31 15.84 -0.18
N TRP A 78 -11.38 15.52 -0.90
CA TRP A 78 -12.38 16.48 -1.37
C TRP A 78 -13.72 16.28 -0.65
N VAL A 79 -14.53 17.33 -0.58
CA VAL A 79 -15.94 17.23 -0.11
C VAL A 79 -16.79 16.39 -1.08
N GLY A 80 -16.43 16.38 -2.35
CA GLY A 80 -17.13 15.65 -3.42
C GLY A 80 -16.18 15.31 -4.56
N PRO A 81 -16.66 14.62 -5.61
CA PRO A 81 -15.81 14.12 -6.68
C PRO A 81 -15.35 15.22 -7.65
N GLY A 82 -14.09 15.65 -7.53
CA GLY A 82 -13.43 16.52 -8.48
C GLY A 82 -13.32 17.99 -8.10
N ALA A 83 -12.71 18.77 -9.00
CA ALA A 83 -12.29 20.15 -8.75
C ALA A 83 -13.42 21.17 -8.55
N ALA A 84 -14.69 20.78 -8.77
CA ALA A 84 -15.84 21.61 -8.46
C ALA A 84 -16.13 21.69 -6.95
N TYR A 85 -15.53 20.81 -6.18
CA TYR A 85 -15.71 20.72 -4.73
C TYR A 85 -14.49 21.23 -3.98
N GLU A 86 -14.69 21.58 -2.73
CA GLU A 86 -13.63 22.06 -1.86
C GLU A 86 -12.68 20.93 -1.44
N VAL A 87 -11.40 21.27 -1.31
CA VAL A 87 -10.37 20.41 -0.73
C VAL A 87 -10.42 20.56 0.79
N VAL A 88 -10.65 19.46 1.51
CA VAL A 88 -10.70 19.47 2.98
C VAL A 88 -9.36 19.12 3.62
N SER A 89 -8.56 18.30 2.95
CA SER A 89 -7.22 17.93 3.43
C SER A 89 -6.38 17.31 2.30
N ALA A 90 -5.16 16.91 2.64
CA ALA A 90 -4.28 16.14 1.75
C ALA A 90 -3.82 14.86 2.46
N LEU A 91 -3.73 13.79 1.68
CA LEU A 91 -3.19 12.50 2.10
C LEU A 91 -1.74 12.39 1.63
N LYS A 92 -0.90 11.82 2.47
CA LYS A 92 0.53 11.64 2.16
C LYS A 92 0.76 10.33 1.42
N GLN A 93 1.77 10.31 0.58
CA GLN A 93 2.24 9.07 -0.04
C GLN A 93 2.64 8.05 1.03
N ASN A 94 2.33 6.78 0.78
CA ASN A 94 2.57 5.64 1.68
C ASN A 94 1.78 5.70 3.00
N GLU A 95 0.81 6.59 3.12
CA GLU A 95 -0.14 6.60 4.24
C GLU A 95 -1.21 5.52 4.04
N ARG A 96 -1.65 4.88 5.13
CA ARG A 96 -2.80 3.97 5.10
C ARG A 96 -4.03 4.68 5.62
N VAL A 97 -5.12 4.60 4.85
CA VAL A 97 -6.38 5.30 5.15
C VAL A 97 -7.52 4.30 5.30
N GLU A 98 -8.42 4.57 6.22
CA GLU A 98 -9.62 3.75 6.43
C GLU A 98 -10.60 3.94 5.26
N LEU A 99 -10.95 2.85 4.57
CA LEU A 99 -11.95 2.87 3.50
C LEU A 99 -13.35 2.80 4.08
N LEU A 100 -14.15 3.85 3.89
CA LEU A 100 -15.52 3.95 4.37
C LEU A 100 -16.55 3.49 3.34
N GLY A 101 -16.23 3.61 2.04
CA GLY A 101 -17.16 3.28 0.99
C GLY A 101 -16.66 3.56 -0.41
N GLN A 102 -17.60 3.43 -1.36
CA GLN A 102 -17.36 3.78 -2.75
C GLN A 102 -18.23 4.97 -3.16
N GLY A 103 -17.69 5.81 -4.04
CA GLY A 103 -18.50 6.87 -4.65
C GLY A 103 -19.53 6.31 -5.62
N SER A 104 -20.72 6.92 -5.70
CA SER A 104 -21.72 6.63 -6.74
C SER A 104 -21.21 6.98 -8.14
N ILE A 105 -20.16 7.81 -8.21
CA ILE A 105 -19.44 8.14 -9.44
C ILE A 105 -18.21 7.25 -9.51
N ALA A 106 -18.08 6.51 -10.63
CA ALA A 106 -16.94 5.62 -10.85
C ALA A 106 -15.59 6.36 -10.76
N GLY A 107 -14.59 5.68 -10.23
CA GLY A 107 -13.24 6.25 -10.08
C GLY A 107 -13.02 7.03 -8.79
N TRP A 108 -13.95 6.94 -7.82
CA TRP A 108 -13.82 7.61 -6.54
C TRP A 108 -14.08 6.68 -5.37
N TRP A 109 -13.21 6.76 -4.37
CA TRP A 109 -13.36 6.11 -3.08
C TRP A 109 -13.66 7.10 -1.98
N ILE A 110 -14.36 6.65 -0.97
CA ILE A 110 -14.63 7.43 0.24
C ILE A 110 -13.75 6.87 1.34
N VAL A 111 -12.88 7.72 1.85
CA VAL A 111 -11.98 7.39 2.94
C VAL A 111 -12.24 8.29 4.14
N LYS A 112 -11.78 7.85 5.29
CA LYS A 112 -11.81 8.66 6.49
C LYS A 112 -10.67 9.67 6.43
N ASN A 113 -11.01 10.95 6.56
CA ASN A 113 -10.05 12.03 6.64
C ASN A 113 -9.19 11.86 7.91
N PRO A 114 -7.86 11.76 7.81
CA PRO A 114 -7.01 11.55 8.97
C PRO A 114 -6.96 12.74 9.94
N ILE A 115 -7.36 13.93 9.49
CA ILE A 115 -7.32 15.17 10.30
C ILE A 115 -8.65 15.38 11.04
N TYR A 116 -9.77 15.28 10.31
CA TYR A 116 -11.09 15.66 10.85
C TYR A 116 -11.99 14.46 11.13
N ASN A 117 -11.58 13.24 10.74
CA ASN A 117 -12.34 11.98 10.85
C ASN A 117 -13.63 11.93 10.02
N ASP A 118 -13.93 12.92 9.19
CA ASP A 118 -15.08 12.97 8.30
C ASP A 118 -14.82 12.19 7.00
N PRO A 119 -15.88 11.69 6.32
CA PRO A 119 -15.75 11.08 5.01
C PRO A 119 -15.25 12.10 3.96
N CYS A 120 -14.30 11.70 3.12
CA CYS A 120 -13.86 12.52 2.01
C CYS A 120 -13.62 11.70 0.75
N TRP A 121 -13.68 12.36 -0.40
CA TRP A 121 -13.56 11.77 -1.72
C TRP A 121 -12.11 11.79 -2.19
N VAL A 122 -11.61 10.64 -2.63
CA VAL A 122 -10.25 10.46 -3.16
C VAL A 122 -10.31 9.71 -4.47
N GLN A 123 -9.46 10.06 -5.43
CA GLN A 123 -9.40 9.35 -6.71
C GLN A 123 -8.95 7.90 -6.52
N ALA A 124 -9.65 6.98 -7.16
CA ALA A 124 -9.35 5.55 -7.07
C ALA A 124 -7.95 5.21 -7.59
N ALA A 125 -7.46 5.94 -8.58
CA ALA A 125 -6.12 5.78 -9.14
C ALA A 125 -4.99 6.11 -8.16
N ASP A 126 -5.29 6.82 -7.08
CA ASP A 126 -4.31 7.24 -6.08
C ASP A 126 -4.24 6.30 -4.88
N LEU A 127 -5.12 5.28 -4.85
CA LEU A 127 -5.22 4.31 -3.77
C LEU A 127 -4.95 2.89 -4.28
N GLN A 128 -4.16 2.15 -3.55
CA GLN A 128 -3.98 0.72 -3.71
C GLN A 128 -4.80 -0.02 -2.65
N LEU A 129 -5.82 -0.74 -3.09
CA LEU A 129 -6.59 -1.61 -2.21
C LEU A 129 -5.82 -2.91 -1.98
N ASP A 130 -5.95 -3.45 -0.76
CA ASP A 130 -5.43 -4.77 -0.45
C ASP A 130 -6.22 -5.84 -1.23
N PRO A 131 -5.57 -6.82 -1.89
CA PRO A 131 -6.25 -7.87 -2.65
C PRO A 131 -7.25 -8.70 -1.85
N GLY A 132 -7.08 -8.77 -0.53
CA GLY A 132 -8.00 -9.46 0.37
C GLY A 132 -9.20 -8.62 0.82
N MET A 133 -9.30 -7.35 0.42
CA MET A 133 -10.36 -6.45 0.85
C MET A 133 -11.65 -6.71 0.08
N ASN A 134 -12.74 -7.00 0.81
CA ASN A 134 -14.06 -7.14 0.20
C ASN A 134 -14.71 -5.77 -0.01
N VAL A 135 -14.75 -5.32 -1.25
CA VAL A 135 -15.35 -4.03 -1.63
C VAL A 135 -16.82 -4.13 -2.02
N SER A 136 -17.36 -5.35 -2.22
CA SER A 136 -18.72 -5.55 -2.73
C SER A 136 -19.82 -5.14 -1.73
N GLY A 137 -19.49 -5.10 -0.43
CA GLY A 137 -20.42 -4.73 0.64
C GLY A 137 -20.27 -3.29 1.11
N LEU A 138 -19.42 -2.49 0.47
CA LEU A 138 -19.17 -1.13 0.91
C LEU A 138 -20.36 -0.21 0.67
N LYS A 139 -20.57 0.73 1.59
CA LYS A 139 -21.57 1.78 1.46
C LYS A 139 -21.29 2.64 0.22
N VAL A 140 -22.36 2.97 -0.54
CA VAL A 140 -22.29 3.91 -1.66
C VAL A 140 -22.57 5.31 -1.16
N TYR A 141 -21.69 6.24 -1.47
CA TYR A 141 -21.82 7.67 -1.14
C TYR A 141 -22.18 8.47 -2.39
N TYR A 142 -23.17 9.36 -2.24
CA TYR A 142 -23.56 10.29 -3.29
C TYR A 142 -22.87 11.64 -3.08
N PRO A 143 -22.48 12.32 -4.16
CA PRO A 143 -21.87 13.64 -4.04
C PRO A 143 -22.88 14.65 -3.47
N PRO A 144 -22.41 15.60 -2.65
CA PRO A 144 -23.25 16.73 -2.27
C PRO A 144 -23.59 17.58 -3.50
N PRO A 145 -24.62 18.45 -3.42
CA PRO A 145 -24.93 19.37 -4.51
C PRO A 145 -23.70 20.23 -4.83
N THR A 146 -23.42 20.40 -6.13
CA THR A 146 -22.29 21.21 -6.58
C THR A 146 -22.46 22.65 -6.10
N PRO A 147 -21.45 23.27 -5.46
CA PRO A 147 -21.57 24.64 -5.02
C PRO A 147 -21.76 25.56 -6.22
N THR A 148 -22.87 26.29 -6.24
CA THR A 148 -23.14 27.32 -7.24
C THR A 148 -22.44 28.60 -6.78
N TYR A 149 -21.42 29.02 -7.49
CA TYR A 149 -20.80 30.33 -7.24
C TYR A 149 -21.78 31.42 -7.67
N THR A 150 -22.38 32.08 -6.70
CA THR A 150 -23.11 33.32 -6.96
C THR A 150 -22.05 34.37 -7.34
N PRO A 151 -22.14 35.01 -8.53
CA PRO A 151 -21.20 36.05 -8.89
C PRO A 151 -21.28 37.17 -7.84
N SER A 152 -20.18 37.43 -7.16
CA SER A 152 -20.08 38.56 -6.24
C SER A 152 -20.14 39.84 -7.10
N ASN A 153 -21.04 40.78 -6.77
CA ASN A 153 -21.09 42.07 -7.43
C ASN A 153 -19.76 42.78 -7.26
N THR A 154 -18.95 42.79 -8.31
CA THR A 154 -17.71 43.58 -8.31
C THR A 154 -18.11 45.06 -8.16
N PRO A 155 -17.62 45.77 -7.12
CA PRO A 155 -17.93 47.22 -6.98
C PRO A 155 -17.39 47.95 -8.21
N THR A 156 -18.28 48.53 -8.98
CA THR A 156 -17.92 49.41 -10.09
C THR A 156 -17.44 50.71 -9.46
N PHE A 157 -16.13 50.97 -9.54
CA PHE A 157 -15.60 52.29 -9.16
C PHE A 157 -16.05 53.31 -10.19
N THR A 158 -16.98 54.17 -9.80
CA THR A 158 -17.34 55.37 -10.60
C THR A 158 -16.20 56.39 -10.41
N PRO A 159 -15.50 56.79 -11.51
CA PRO A 159 -14.52 57.87 -11.40
C PRO A 159 -15.23 59.13 -10.99
N THR A 160 -14.81 59.74 -9.91
CA THR A 160 -15.27 61.09 -9.49
C THR A 160 -14.62 62.14 -10.40
N PRO A 161 -15.37 63.12 -10.94
CA PRO A 161 -14.89 64.14 -11.84
C PRO A 161 -13.84 65.06 -11.19
#